data_24081f66fa8229256c93465468a30f33
#
_entry.id   24081f66fa8229256c93465468a30f33
#
_cell.length_a   1.000
_cell.length_b   1.000
_cell.length_c   1.000
_cell.angle_alpha   90.00
_cell.angle_beta   90.00
_cell.angle_gamma   90.00
#
_symmetry.space_group_name_H-M   'P 1'
#
loop_
_entity.id
_entity.type
_entity.pdbx_description
1 polymer ?
#
loop_
_entity_poly.entity_id
_entity_poly.type
_entity_poly.pdbx_seq_one_letter_code
_entity_poly.pdbx_strand_id
1 'polypeptide(L)'
;MAQFTNRAQLTYNNIVTMSNLAVGEIQDVLSINKTAVRETYTAQDRITFAINIINSGNTDLSGLTLTDDLGLYNAGTLTLQPLSYIDGTLKYFRNNVLQPSPTVTLTKNGISVTNFTVPAGGTATFLYESATNEFSPLQQGGMITNTAELTSSFTSVSASATISASREPELSIMKSISPVPVVENGTVTYTFIIQNTGNTPADIGAVITDVFDPILSNISVTFNDVQWTAGIDYTYDTTTGLFTSAPNKVTVAAAEYVQDPVTGSIEVIPGTSTLIISGII
;
A
#
# COMPACT_ATOMS: atom_id res chain seq x y z
N MET A 1 9.78 -17.62 28.86
CA MET A 1 9.82 -17.27 30.31
C MET A 1 11.25 -16.91 30.68
N ALA A 2 11.48 -15.74 31.24
CA ALA A 2 12.79 -15.34 31.75
C ALA A 2 12.97 -15.87 33.17
N GLN A 3 14.17 -16.33 33.51
CA GLN A 3 14.50 -16.78 34.86
C GLN A 3 15.38 -15.74 35.56
N PHE A 4 15.18 -15.55 36.84
CA PHE A 4 16.07 -14.79 37.69
C PHE A 4 16.54 -15.61 38.87
N THR A 5 17.73 -15.30 39.40
CA THR A 5 18.31 -15.99 40.51
C THR A 5 18.70 -15.03 41.62
N ASN A 6 18.57 -15.45 42.86
CA ASN A 6 18.98 -14.67 44.01
C ASN A 6 19.72 -15.58 45.01
N ARG A 7 20.76 -15.03 45.66
CA ARG A 7 21.54 -15.68 46.71
C ARG A 7 21.82 -14.66 47.82
N ALA A 8 21.57 -15.05 49.06
CA ALA A 8 21.89 -14.25 50.23
C ALA A 8 23.26 -14.61 50.82
N GLN A 9 23.86 -13.64 51.47
CA GLN A 9 25.11 -13.82 52.22
C GLN A 9 24.87 -13.52 53.71
N LEU A 10 25.34 -14.38 54.58
CA LEU A 10 25.37 -14.18 56.02
C LEU A 10 26.83 -14.00 56.46
N THR A 11 27.12 -12.91 57.17
CA THR A 11 28.44 -12.68 57.77
C THR A 11 28.30 -12.65 59.29
N TYR A 12 29.06 -13.50 59.99
CA TYR A 12 29.13 -13.54 61.42
C TYR A 12 30.60 -13.77 61.89
N ASN A 13 31.12 -12.91 62.75
CA ASN A 13 32.50 -12.94 63.20
C ASN A 13 33.52 -13.09 62.05
N ASN A 14 33.40 -12.33 60.97
CA ASN A 14 34.18 -12.39 59.74
C ASN A 14 34.08 -13.70 58.95
N ILE A 15 33.21 -14.63 59.33
CA ILE A 15 32.89 -15.83 58.57
C ILE A 15 31.74 -15.54 57.67
N VAL A 16 31.93 -15.81 56.38
CA VAL A 16 30.92 -15.61 55.33
C VAL A 16 30.31 -16.95 54.94
N THR A 17 28.98 -17.03 54.98
CA THR A 17 28.22 -18.20 54.50
C THR A 17 27.22 -17.75 53.45
N MET A 18 27.13 -18.49 52.36
CA MET A 18 26.18 -18.22 51.26
C MET A 18 24.95 -19.12 51.37
N SER A 19 23.79 -18.57 51.10
CA SER A 19 22.57 -19.39 50.98
C SER A 19 22.63 -20.29 49.71
N ASN A 20 21.66 -21.19 49.61
CA ASN A 20 21.33 -21.81 48.32
C ASN A 20 20.92 -20.74 47.29
N LEU A 21 21.00 -21.10 46.01
CA LEU A 21 20.48 -20.29 44.93
C LEU A 21 18.95 -20.43 44.88
N ALA A 22 18.22 -19.33 45.03
CA ALA A 22 16.79 -19.28 44.75
C ALA A 22 16.60 -18.94 43.28
N VAL A 23 15.73 -19.67 42.58
CA VAL A 23 15.40 -19.47 41.17
C VAL A 23 13.93 -19.08 41.09
N GLY A 24 13.64 -17.97 40.41
CA GLY A 24 12.29 -17.54 40.09
C GLY A 24 12.09 -17.49 38.60
N GLU A 25 10.85 -17.57 38.17
CA GLU A 25 10.45 -17.45 36.74
C GLU A 25 9.53 -16.24 36.57
N ILE A 26 9.75 -15.51 35.50
CA ILE A 26 8.85 -14.41 35.05
C ILE A 26 7.93 -15.00 34.00
N GLN A 27 6.64 -15.03 34.29
CA GLN A 27 5.62 -15.50 33.35
C GLN A 27 5.38 -14.46 32.31
N ASP A 28 5.35 -14.86 31.01
CA ASP A 28 4.93 -14.02 29.92
C ASP A 28 3.40 -13.91 29.94
N VAL A 29 2.92 -12.68 30.15
CA VAL A 29 1.48 -12.38 30.26
C VAL A 29 0.99 -11.49 29.12
N LEU A 30 1.91 -11.02 28.26
CA LEU A 30 1.60 -10.16 27.12
C LEU A 30 1.48 -10.96 25.84
N SER A 31 0.43 -10.67 25.08
CA SER A 31 0.29 -11.08 23.69
C SER A 31 -0.14 -9.90 22.83
N ILE A 32 0.23 -9.94 21.56
CA ILE A 32 -0.06 -8.88 20.58
C ILE A 32 -0.65 -9.51 19.32
N ASN A 33 -1.61 -8.81 18.70
CA ASN A 33 -2.12 -9.11 17.38
C ASN A 33 -2.17 -7.82 16.56
N LYS A 34 -1.88 -7.91 15.26
CA LYS A 34 -1.93 -6.78 14.33
C LYS A 34 -2.74 -7.17 13.09
N THR A 35 -3.61 -6.29 12.66
CA THR A 35 -4.43 -6.46 11.45
C THR A 35 -4.46 -5.17 10.65
N ALA A 36 -4.64 -5.29 9.34
CA ALA A 36 -5.01 -4.20 8.45
C ALA A 36 -6.52 -4.25 8.20
N VAL A 37 -7.18 -3.09 8.10
CA VAL A 37 -8.62 -3.01 7.83
C VAL A 37 -8.94 -3.40 6.38
N ARG A 38 -7.97 -3.25 5.47
CA ARG A 38 -8.06 -3.69 4.08
C ARG A 38 -6.89 -4.58 3.72
N GLU A 39 -7.11 -5.51 2.80
CA GLU A 39 -6.11 -6.51 2.40
C GLU A 39 -5.29 -6.09 1.18
N THR A 40 -5.75 -5.07 0.44
CA THR A 40 -5.09 -4.60 -0.79
C THR A 40 -4.82 -3.10 -0.74
N TYR A 41 -3.84 -2.65 -1.53
CA TYR A 41 -3.47 -1.25 -1.67
C TYR A 41 -3.12 -0.87 -3.11
N THR A 42 -3.23 0.41 -3.40
CA THR A 42 -2.75 1.10 -4.61
C THR A 42 -1.77 2.20 -4.22
N ALA A 43 -1.29 2.97 -5.19
CA ALA A 43 -0.46 4.15 -4.92
C ALA A 43 -1.23 5.21 -4.11
N GLN A 44 -0.57 5.81 -3.12
CA GLN A 44 -1.10 6.87 -2.26
C GLN A 44 -2.35 6.49 -1.44
N ASP A 45 -2.62 5.20 -1.29
CA ASP A 45 -3.73 4.70 -0.47
C ASP A 45 -3.49 4.92 1.03
N ARG A 46 -4.59 5.18 1.74
CA ARG A 46 -4.61 5.19 3.21
C ARG A 46 -4.99 3.82 3.74
N ILE A 47 -4.17 3.31 4.65
CA ILE A 47 -4.35 2.01 5.29
C ILE A 47 -4.50 2.21 6.79
N THR A 48 -5.60 1.72 7.36
CA THR A 48 -5.80 1.68 8.81
C THR A 48 -5.28 0.35 9.35
N PHE A 49 -4.40 0.43 10.35
CA PHE A 49 -3.93 -0.72 11.12
C PHE A 49 -4.55 -0.73 12.51
N ALA A 50 -4.83 -1.93 13.00
CA ALA A 50 -5.26 -2.18 14.36
C ALA A 50 -4.25 -3.09 15.06
N ILE A 51 -3.77 -2.66 16.23
CA ILE A 51 -2.90 -3.45 17.09
C ILE A 51 -3.64 -3.69 18.40
N ASN A 52 -3.86 -4.96 18.75
CA ASN A 52 -4.51 -5.35 19.99
C ASN A 52 -3.50 -6.05 20.90
N ILE A 53 -3.34 -5.55 22.11
CA ILE A 53 -2.45 -6.08 23.14
C ILE A 53 -3.32 -6.63 24.26
N ILE A 54 -3.02 -7.85 24.71
CA ILE A 54 -3.72 -8.51 25.80
C ILE A 54 -2.71 -8.73 26.93
N ASN A 55 -3.11 -8.34 28.14
CA ASN A 55 -2.42 -8.64 29.37
C ASN A 55 -3.25 -9.68 30.16
N SER A 56 -2.79 -10.91 30.19
CA SER A 56 -3.42 -12.00 30.95
C SER A 56 -3.01 -12.04 32.43
N GLY A 57 -2.11 -11.13 32.84
CA GLY A 57 -1.66 -10.99 34.23
C GLY A 57 -2.67 -10.27 35.13
N ASN A 58 -2.39 -10.26 36.41
CA ASN A 58 -3.25 -9.66 37.43
C ASN A 58 -2.80 -8.25 37.90
N THR A 59 -1.88 -7.63 37.17
CA THR A 59 -1.38 -6.28 37.42
C THR A 59 -1.39 -5.45 36.15
N ASP A 60 -1.63 -4.15 36.28
CA ASP A 60 -1.49 -3.20 35.18
C ASP A 60 -0.04 -3.10 34.73
N LEU A 61 0.20 -3.12 33.43
CA LEU A 61 1.52 -2.98 32.85
C LEU A 61 1.71 -1.60 32.23
N SER A 62 2.72 -0.88 32.71
CA SER A 62 3.14 0.43 32.22
C SER A 62 4.64 0.42 31.90
N GLY A 63 5.16 1.51 31.34
CA GLY A 63 6.56 1.59 30.92
C GLY A 63 6.87 0.72 29.69
N LEU A 64 5.84 0.37 28.94
CA LEU A 64 5.94 -0.39 27.70
C LEU A 64 6.29 0.56 26.54
N THR A 65 6.98 0.01 25.54
CA THR A 65 7.22 0.66 24.25
C THR A 65 6.63 -0.20 23.14
N LEU A 66 5.77 0.38 22.34
CA LEU A 66 5.25 -0.24 21.13
C LEU A 66 5.93 0.43 19.94
N THR A 67 6.70 -0.33 19.17
CA THR A 67 7.29 0.12 17.90
C THR A 67 6.53 -0.49 16.73
N ASP A 68 6.54 0.20 15.60
CA ASP A 68 5.93 -0.25 14.37
C ASP A 68 6.85 0.12 13.21
N ASP A 69 7.23 -0.85 12.39
CA ASP A 69 8.24 -0.68 11.35
C ASP A 69 7.71 -0.05 10.06
N LEU A 70 6.37 0.16 9.97
CA LEU A 70 5.71 0.69 8.79
C LEU A 70 6.06 -0.07 7.50
N GLY A 71 6.25 -1.38 7.63
CA GLY A 71 6.53 -2.27 6.50
C GLY A 71 7.97 -2.22 6.01
N LEU A 72 8.92 -1.85 6.84
CA LEU A 72 10.34 -1.75 6.50
C LEU A 72 10.86 -2.99 5.78
N TYR A 73 11.54 -2.81 4.65
CA TYR A 73 12.13 -3.91 3.87
C TYR A 73 13.49 -3.52 3.28
N ASN A 74 14.26 -4.53 2.86
CA ASN A 74 15.55 -4.31 2.21
C ASN A 74 15.44 -4.52 0.69
N ALA A 75 15.98 -3.57 -0.06
CA ALA A 75 16.17 -3.63 -1.50
C ALA A 75 17.65 -3.45 -1.81
N GLY A 76 18.36 -4.56 -2.06
CA GLY A 76 19.82 -4.54 -2.17
C GLY A 76 20.47 -4.05 -0.87
N THR A 77 21.16 -2.91 -0.93
CA THR A 77 21.80 -2.27 0.23
C THR A 77 20.93 -1.21 0.91
N LEU A 78 19.77 -0.89 0.33
CA LEU A 78 18.85 0.11 0.85
C LEU A 78 17.87 -0.52 1.83
N THR A 79 17.56 0.23 2.89
CA THR A 79 16.46 -0.08 3.81
C THR A 79 15.36 0.94 3.56
N LEU A 80 14.20 0.47 3.10
CA LEU A 80 13.11 1.28 2.60
C LEU A 80 11.86 1.09 3.45
N GLN A 81 11.09 2.16 3.62
CA GLN A 81 9.86 2.18 4.39
C GLN A 81 8.69 2.53 3.47
N PRO A 82 7.86 1.55 3.05
CA PRO A 82 6.80 1.75 2.06
C PRO A 82 5.55 2.45 2.60
N LEU A 83 5.43 2.56 3.92
CA LEU A 83 4.32 3.23 4.57
C LEU A 83 4.80 4.47 5.32
N SER A 84 4.07 5.56 5.19
CA SER A 84 4.28 6.81 5.95
C SER A 84 3.17 6.95 6.98
N TYR A 85 3.51 7.08 8.26
CA TYR A 85 2.53 7.34 9.33
C TYR A 85 1.81 8.68 9.08
N ILE A 86 0.49 8.70 9.26
CA ILE A 86 -0.31 9.92 9.19
C ILE A 86 -0.46 10.48 10.59
N ASP A 87 0.19 11.63 10.82
CA ASP A 87 0.24 12.25 12.14
C ASP A 87 -1.16 12.56 12.70
N GLY A 88 -1.29 12.41 14.03
CA GLY A 88 -2.55 12.66 14.76
C GLY A 88 -3.64 11.60 14.58
N THR A 89 -3.41 10.54 13.78
CA THR A 89 -4.42 9.51 13.54
C THR A 89 -4.45 8.44 14.63
N LEU A 90 -3.41 8.31 15.45
CA LEU A 90 -3.35 7.29 16.48
C LEU A 90 -4.48 7.48 17.52
N LYS A 91 -5.26 6.42 17.73
CA LYS A 91 -6.27 6.29 18.77
C LYS A 91 -5.91 5.14 19.67
N TYR A 92 -6.07 5.34 20.97
CA TYR A 92 -5.77 4.38 22.01
C TYR A 92 -7.01 4.05 22.84
N PHE A 93 -7.27 2.77 23.04
CA PHE A 93 -8.38 2.26 23.82
C PHE A 93 -7.88 1.33 24.92
N ARG A 94 -8.44 1.47 26.11
CA ARG A 94 -8.29 0.53 27.23
C ARG A 94 -9.61 -0.16 27.47
N ASN A 95 -9.64 -1.49 27.43
CA ASN A 95 -10.87 -2.29 27.55
C ASN A 95 -12.02 -1.70 26.70
N ASN A 96 -11.73 -1.37 25.43
CA ASN A 96 -12.65 -0.76 24.45
C ASN A 96 -13.13 0.69 24.77
N VAL A 97 -12.56 1.34 25.79
CA VAL A 97 -12.86 2.74 26.11
C VAL A 97 -11.75 3.64 25.60
N LEU A 98 -12.11 4.62 24.75
CA LEU A 98 -11.17 5.60 24.21
C LEU A 98 -10.47 6.37 25.33
N GLN A 99 -9.16 6.48 25.20
CA GLN A 99 -8.27 7.19 26.12
C GLN A 99 -7.59 8.37 25.40
N PRO A 100 -6.98 9.31 26.14
CA PRO A 100 -6.06 10.28 25.56
C PRO A 100 -4.97 9.57 24.77
N SER A 101 -4.63 10.11 23.60
CA SER A 101 -3.59 9.51 22.73
C SER A 101 -2.24 9.54 23.44
N PRO A 102 -1.50 8.42 23.42
CA PRO A 102 -0.15 8.37 23.96
C PRO A 102 0.84 9.14 23.06
N THR A 103 2.08 9.27 23.52
CA THR A 103 3.13 9.94 22.74
C THR A 103 3.56 9.07 21.57
N VAL A 104 3.49 9.62 20.35
CA VAL A 104 4.03 9.00 19.13
C VAL A 104 5.29 9.75 18.73
N THR A 105 6.36 9.02 18.47
CA THR A 105 7.64 9.55 17.98
C THR A 105 7.99 8.87 16.66
N LEU A 106 8.24 9.66 15.63
CA LEU A 106 8.81 9.16 14.38
C LEU A 106 10.26 8.75 14.62
N THR A 107 10.63 7.59 14.12
CA THR A 107 11.99 7.05 14.20
C THR A 107 12.54 6.80 12.80
N LYS A 108 13.82 6.48 12.69
CA LYS A 108 14.42 6.10 11.40
C LYS A 108 13.74 4.86 10.78
N ASN A 109 13.19 3.99 11.63
CA ASN A 109 12.67 2.69 11.21
C ASN A 109 11.16 2.54 11.50
N GLY A 110 10.39 3.65 11.48
CA GLY A 110 8.96 3.59 11.72
C GLY A 110 8.48 4.54 12.83
N ILE A 111 7.58 4.10 13.68
CA ILE A 111 7.06 4.87 14.83
C ILE A 111 7.33 4.15 16.15
N SER A 112 7.41 4.93 17.22
CA SER A 112 7.49 4.47 18.60
C SER A 112 6.38 5.13 19.42
N VAL A 113 5.60 4.33 20.15
CA VAL A 113 4.50 4.75 21.01
C VAL A 113 4.85 4.44 22.46
N THR A 114 4.78 5.43 23.32
CA THR A 114 5.09 5.34 24.75
C THR A 114 4.00 6.01 25.59
N ASN A 115 4.09 5.89 26.92
CA ASN A 115 3.15 6.50 27.85
C ASN A 115 1.74 5.92 27.75
N PHE A 116 1.61 4.61 27.69
CA PHE A 116 0.33 3.90 27.76
C PHE A 116 0.39 2.77 28.80
N THR A 117 -0.77 2.23 29.12
CA THR A 117 -0.93 1.14 30.10
C THR A 117 -1.79 0.05 29.51
N VAL A 118 -1.42 -1.23 29.75
CA VAL A 118 -2.26 -2.38 29.45
C VAL A 118 -2.84 -2.88 30.78
N PRO A 119 -4.19 -2.80 30.98
CA PRO A 119 -4.79 -3.11 32.28
C PRO A 119 -4.67 -4.59 32.63
N ALA A 120 -4.70 -4.90 33.91
CA ALA A 120 -4.72 -6.27 34.44
C ALA A 120 -5.88 -7.07 33.89
N GLY A 121 -5.65 -8.26 33.37
CA GLY A 121 -6.68 -9.12 32.75
C GLY A 121 -7.42 -8.46 31.60
N GLY A 122 -6.84 -7.43 30.97
CA GLY A 122 -7.52 -6.56 30.00
C GLY A 122 -6.75 -6.36 28.70
N THR A 123 -7.22 -5.36 27.94
CA THR A 123 -6.71 -5.06 26.59
C THR A 123 -6.31 -3.60 26.42
N ALA A 124 -5.33 -3.37 25.55
CA ALA A 124 -4.99 -2.09 24.95
C ALA A 124 -5.07 -2.21 23.43
N THR A 125 -5.87 -1.37 22.79
CA THR A 125 -6.02 -1.37 21.33
C THR A 125 -5.56 -0.04 20.77
N PHE A 126 -4.74 -0.09 19.73
CA PHE A 126 -4.26 1.06 18.97
C PHE A 126 -4.79 0.98 17.56
N LEU A 127 -5.37 2.09 17.07
CA LEU A 127 -5.74 2.29 15.67
C LEU A 127 -4.93 3.46 15.13
N TYR A 128 -4.34 3.31 13.96
CA TYR A 128 -3.65 4.41 13.29
C TYR A 128 -3.76 4.26 11.78
N GLU A 129 -3.55 5.36 11.06
CA GLU A 129 -3.49 5.38 9.61
C GLU A 129 -2.06 5.58 9.11
N SER A 130 -1.75 4.92 8.01
CA SER A 130 -0.56 5.17 7.20
C SER A 130 -0.94 5.33 5.74
N ALA A 131 -0.10 5.98 4.95
CA ALA A 131 -0.23 6.10 3.51
C ALA A 131 0.87 5.32 2.80
N THR A 132 0.54 4.66 1.68
CA THR A 132 1.54 4.12 0.76
C THR A 132 2.32 5.27 0.12
N ASN A 133 3.62 5.08 -0.12
CA ASN A 133 4.52 6.09 -0.65
C ASN A 133 5.33 5.55 -1.84
N GLU A 134 6.32 6.31 -2.30
CA GLU A 134 7.17 5.99 -3.45
C GLU A 134 7.99 4.70 -3.33
N PHE A 135 8.08 4.12 -2.13
CA PHE A 135 8.78 2.85 -1.88
C PHE A 135 7.84 1.65 -1.82
N SER A 136 6.53 1.86 -2.01
CA SER A 136 5.53 0.79 -1.93
C SER A 136 5.61 -0.13 -3.15
N PRO A 137 5.78 -1.46 -2.98
CA PRO A 137 5.82 -2.42 -4.09
C PRO A 137 4.46 -2.52 -4.78
N LEU A 138 4.27 -1.86 -5.93
CA LEU A 138 3.00 -1.79 -6.66
C LEU A 138 2.90 -2.83 -7.78
N GLN A 139 3.98 -3.52 -8.15
CA GLN A 139 3.97 -4.57 -9.17
C GLN A 139 3.07 -5.75 -8.77
N GLN A 140 2.69 -6.54 -9.74
CA GLN A 140 1.90 -7.76 -9.48
C GLN A 140 2.63 -8.67 -8.48
N GLY A 141 1.94 -9.05 -7.40
CA GLY A 141 2.50 -9.82 -6.29
C GLY A 141 3.29 -8.99 -5.28
N GLY A 142 3.33 -7.66 -5.42
CA GLY A 142 3.89 -6.76 -4.41
C GLY A 142 3.15 -6.90 -3.09
N MET A 143 3.89 -6.91 -1.97
CA MET A 143 3.34 -7.04 -0.61
C MET A 143 4.07 -6.10 0.34
N ILE A 144 3.34 -5.63 1.34
CA ILE A 144 3.87 -4.89 2.49
C ILE A 144 3.52 -5.68 3.74
N THR A 145 4.55 -6.12 4.47
CA THR A 145 4.39 -6.77 5.78
C THR A 145 4.80 -5.77 6.85
N ASN A 146 3.81 -5.25 7.57
CA ASN A 146 4.00 -4.23 8.59
C ASN A 146 4.00 -4.88 9.97
N THR A 147 5.11 -4.75 10.72
CA THR A 147 5.35 -5.44 11.99
C THR A 147 5.34 -4.46 13.15
N ALA A 148 4.58 -4.80 14.19
CA ALA A 148 4.61 -4.13 15.48
C ALA A 148 5.32 -5.01 16.50
N GLU A 149 6.16 -4.38 17.33
CA GLU A 149 6.86 -5.02 18.45
C GLU A 149 6.54 -4.28 19.75
N LEU A 150 6.09 -5.03 20.75
CA LEU A 150 5.84 -4.54 22.10
C LEU A 150 6.98 -5.00 23.01
N THR A 151 7.69 -4.06 23.61
CA THR A 151 8.81 -4.34 24.52
C THR A 151 8.53 -3.86 25.92
N SER A 152 9.00 -4.63 26.88
CA SER A 152 9.08 -4.30 28.31
C SER A 152 10.52 -4.56 28.81
N SER A 153 10.77 -4.35 30.10
CA SER A 153 12.06 -4.67 30.71
C SER A 153 12.43 -6.16 30.64
N PHE A 154 11.46 -7.06 30.44
CA PHE A 154 11.64 -8.51 30.60
C PHE A 154 11.18 -9.33 29.40
N THR A 155 10.37 -8.77 28.52
CA THR A 155 9.78 -9.50 27.39
C THR A 155 9.63 -8.62 26.16
N SER A 156 9.69 -9.25 24.99
CA SER A 156 9.35 -8.67 23.70
C SER A 156 8.41 -9.63 22.99
N VAL A 157 7.33 -9.09 22.43
CA VAL A 157 6.36 -9.81 21.60
C VAL A 157 6.05 -9.01 20.35
N SER A 158 5.85 -9.68 19.21
CA SER A 158 5.60 -9.03 17.94
C SER A 158 4.41 -9.63 17.18
N ALA A 159 3.82 -8.86 16.30
CA ALA A 159 2.79 -9.28 15.38
C ALA A 159 2.88 -8.48 14.07
N SER A 160 2.50 -9.10 12.96
CA SER A 160 2.56 -8.50 11.64
C SER A 160 1.21 -8.56 10.93
N ALA A 161 0.94 -7.59 10.08
CA ALA A 161 -0.15 -7.58 9.12
C ALA A 161 0.44 -7.42 7.71
N THR A 162 -0.01 -8.26 6.78
CA THR A 162 0.43 -8.20 5.37
C THR A 162 -0.73 -7.72 4.51
N ILE A 163 -0.43 -6.77 3.61
CA ILE A 163 -1.33 -6.27 2.57
C ILE A 163 -0.66 -6.46 1.21
N SER A 164 -1.46 -6.62 0.15
CA SER A 164 -0.99 -6.91 -1.21
C SER A 164 -1.32 -5.79 -2.17
N ALA A 165 -0.49 -5.56 -3.18
CA ALA A 165 -0.83 -4.64 -4.27
C ALA A 165 -2.12 -5.09 -4.97
N SER A 166 -3.04 -4.17 -5.24
CA SER A 166 -4.27 -4.42 -6.00
C SER A 166 -3.92 -4.93 -7.40
N ARG A 167 -4.78 -5.79 -7.97
CA ARG A 167 -4.58 -6.36 -9.31
C ARG A 167 -5.65 -5.82 -10.24
N GLU A 168 -5.46 -4.60 -10.68
CA GLU A 168 -6.41 -3.90 -11.54
C GLU A 168 -5.68 -3.07 -12.59
N PRO A 169 -6.21 -2.97 -13.83
CA PRO A 169 -5.78 -1.96 -14.76
C PRO A 169 -6.28 -0.59 -14.30
N GLU A 170 -5.46 0.43 -14.46
CA GLU A 170 -5.81 1.83 -14.19
C GLU A 170 -5.64 2.64 -15.47
N LEU A 171 -6.75 2.88 -16.16
CA LEU A 171 -6.75 3.45 -17.51
C LEU A 171 -7.00 4.95 -17.50
N SER A 172 -6.25 5.65 -18.36
CA SER A 172 -6.51 7.03 -18.76
C SER A 172 -6.48 7.16 -20.28
N ILE A 173 -7.15 8.17 -20.83
CA ILE A 173 -7.19 8.44 -22.25
C ILE A 173 -6.96 9.93 -22.51
N MET A 174 -6.12 10.23 -23.50
CA MET A 174 -5.90 11.57 -24.04
C MET A 174 -6.25 11.59 -25.52
N LYS A 175 -6.84 12.71 -26.01
CA LYS A 175 -7.19 12.91 -27.40
C LYS A 175 -6.49 14.15 -27.95
N SER A 176 -5.94 14.03 -29.14
CA SER A 176 -5.39 15.15 -29.90
C SER A 176 -5.91 15.15 -31.33
N ILE A 177 -5.79 16.29 -32.00
CA ILE A 177 -6.23 16.50 -33.40
C ILE A 177 -5.12 17.18 -34.20
N SER A 178 -4.95 16.80 -35.46
CA SER A 178 -4.01 17.41 -36.42
C SER A 178 -4.54 17.30 -37.87
N PRO A 179 -4.31 18.29 -38.72
CA PRO A 179 -3.72 19.62 -38.45
C PRO A 179 -4.69 20.57 -37.76
N VAL A 180 -4.16 21.65 -37.17
CA VAL A 180 -4.97 22.76 -36.66
C VAL A 180 -4.34 24.05 -37.15
N PRO A 181 -5.08 24.88 -37.98
CA PRO A 181 -6.45 24.66 -38.47
C PRO A 181 -6.52 23.58 -39.54
N VAL A 182 -7.71 23.00 -39.73
CA VAL A 182 -8.06 22.14 -40.85
C VAL A 182 -8.86 22.96 -41.90
N VAL A 183 -8.68 22.65 -43.19
CA VAL A 183 -9.46 23.29 -44.28
C VAL A 183 -10.68 22.44 -44.63
N GLU A 184 -11.71 23.06 -45.15
CA GLU A 184 -12.88 22.36 -45.67
C GLU A 184 -12.49 21.30 -46.72
N ASN A 185 -13.08 20.12 -46.64
CA ASN A 185 -12.68 18.91 -47.37
C ASN A 185 -11.24 18.45 -47.11
N GLY A 186 -10.64 18.95 -46.04
CA GLY A 186 -9.30 18.54 -45.61
C GLY A 186 -9.33 17.25 -44.79
N THR A 187 -8.19 16.54 -44.80
CA THR A 187 -8.01 15.38 -43.95
C THR A 187 -7.65 15.81 -42.51
N VAL A 188 -8.37 15.27 -41.54
CA VAL A 188 -8.07 15.41 -40.11
C VAL A 188 -7.71 14.08 -39.52
N THR A 189 -6.80 14.09 -38.57
CA THR A 189 -6.38 12.91 -37.81
C THR A 189 -6.59 13.16 -36.33
N TYR A 190 -7.33 12.28 -35.70
CA TYR A 190 -7.48 12.20 -34.26
C TYR A 190 -6.59 11.10 -33.73
N THR A 191 -5.78 11.41 -32.71
CA THR A 191 -4.93 10.46 -32.02
C THR A 191 -5.40 10.33 -30.58
N PHE A 192 -5.71 9.11 -30.16
CA PHE A 192 -6.04 8.75 -28.79
C PHE A 192 -4.89 7.96 -28.21
N ILE A 193 -4.33 8.45 -27.12
CA ILE A 193 -3.30 7.75 -26.35
C ILE A 193 -3.99 7.20 -25.10
N ILE A 194 -3.97 5.88 -24.97
CA ILE A 194 -4.53 5.16 -23.81
C ILE A 194 -3.36 4.69 -22.99
N GLN A 195 -3.34 5.04 -21.70
CA GLN A 195 -2.32 4.64 -20.76
C GLN A 195 -2.91 3.76 -19.66
N ASN A 196 -2.15 2.78 -19.22
CA ASN A 196 -2.46 1.92 -18.10
C ASN A 196 -1.35 2.08 -17.05
N THR A 197 -1.67 2.65 -15.90
CA THR A 197 -0.77 2.77 -14.74
C THR A 197 -0.92 1.63 -13.75
N GLY A 198 -1.92 0.74 -13.96
CA GLY A 198 -2.14 -0.45 -13.15
C GLY A 198 -1.21 -1.60 -13.49
N ASN A 199 -1.06 -2.54 -12.56
CA ASN A 199 -0.16 -3.69 -12.65
C ASN A 199 -0.75 -4.91 -13.38
N THR A 200 -1.89 -4.75 -14.01
CA THR A 200 -2.60 -5.79 -14.78
C THR A 200 -2.94 -5.24 -16.16
N PRO A 201 -2.78 -6.01 -17.25
CA PRO A 201 -3.18 -5.56 -18.57
C PRO A 201 -4.70 -5.37 -18.66
N ALA A 202 -5.13 -4.43 -19.48
CA ALA A 202 -6.53 -4.26 -19.87
C ALA A 202 -6.78 -5.02 -21.18
N ASP A 203 -7.15 -6.28 -21.08
CA ASP A 203 -7.36 -7.16 -22.25
C ASP A 203 -8.83 -7.32 -22.61
N ILE A 204 -9.74 -7.06 -21.66
CA ILE A 204 -11.18 -7.31 -21.78
C ILE A 204 -11.96 -6.10 -21.25
N GLY A 205 -13.04 -5.74 -21.95
CA GLY A 205 -14.05 -4.79 -21.47
C GLY A 205 -13.79 -3.32 -21.80
N ALA A 206 -12.60 -2.94 -22.25
CA ALA A 206 -12.36 -1.57 -22.68
C ALA A 206 -13.04 -1.29 -24.03
N VAL A 207 -13.80 -0.20 -24.10
CA VAL A 207 -14.47 0.29 -25.33
C VAL A 207 -14.23 1.79 -25.43
N ILE A 208 -13.84 2.25 -26.62
CA ILE A 208 -13.69 3.67 -26.94
C ILE A 208 -14.90 4.10 -27.77
N THR A 209 -15.55 5.16 -27.33
CA THR A 209 -16.63 5.83 -28.08
C THR A 209 -16.27 7.29 -28.30
N ASP A 210 -16.60 7.80 -29.44
CA ASP A 210 -16.46 9.24 -29.80
C ASP A 210 -17.54 9.66 -30.78
N VAL A 211 -17.94 10.92 -30.71
CA VAL A 211 -18.87 11.53 -31.70
C VAL A 211 -18.12 12.63 -32.40
N PHE A 212 -17.85 12.40 -33.69
CA PHE A 212 -17.17 13.40 -34.54
C PHE A 212 -18.14 14.47 -35.04
N ASP A 213 -17.85 15.72 -34.70
CA ASP A 213 -18.51 16.89 -35.21
C ASP A 213 -17.43 17.91 -35.66
N PRO A 214 -17.32 18.19 -36.97
CA PRO A 214 -18.11 17.66 -38.10
C PRO A 214 -17.94 16.15 -38.31
N ILE A 215 -18.98 15.54 -38.92
CA ILE A 215 -19.00 14.11 -39.26
C ILE A 215 -17.90 13.82 -40.31
N LEU A 216 -17.08 12.81 -40.05
CA LEU A 216 -16.00 12.44 -40.93
C LEU A 216 -16.49 11.52 -42.08
N SER A 217 -15.95 11.72 -43.27
CA SER A 217 -16.09 10.81 -44.39
C SER A 217 -14.79 10.05 -44.67
N ASN A 218 -14.87 8.87 -45.32
CA ASN A 218 -13.73 8.05 -45.70
C ASN A 218 -12.75 7.77 -44.55
N ILE A 219 -13.29 7.35 -43.37
CA ILE A 219 -12.45 7.12 -42.20
C ILE A 219 -11.50 5.93 -42.39
N SER A 220 -10.29 6.10 -41.87
CA SER A 220 -9.27 5.06 -41.69
C SER A 220 -8.93 4.97 -40.22
N VAL A 221 -8.91 3.76 -39.67
CA VAL A 221 -8.70 3.51 -38.23
C VAL A 221 -7.54 2.54 -38.03
N THR A 222 -6.56 2.94 -37.24
CA THR A 222 -5.46 2.03 -36.83
C THR A 222 -5.37 1.98 -35.31
N PHE A 223 -5.02 0.81 -34.80
CA PHE A 223 -4.74 0.60 -33.39
C PHE A 223 -3.36 -0.07 -33.23
N ASN A 224 -2.45 0.58 -32.51
CA ASN A 224 -1.05 0.16 -32.41
C ASN A 224 -0.45 -0.19 -33.79
N ASP A 225 -0.60 0.73 -34.76
CA ASP A 225 -0.15 0.60 -36.15
C ASP A 225 -0.81 -0.52 -36.96
N VAL A 226 -1.79 -1.24 -36.41
CA VAL A 226 -2.57 -2.26 -37.12
C VAL A 226 -3.86 -1.66 -37.64
N GLN A 227 -4.10 -1.82 -38.97
CA GLN A 227 -5.33 -1.35 -39.61
C GLN A 227 -6.55 -2.10 -39.05
N TRP A 228 -7.56 -1.36 -38.58
CA TRP A 228 -8.84 -1.88 -38.16
C TRP A 228 -9.87 -1.92 -39.27
N THR A 229 -10.74 -2.93 -39.24
CA THR A 229 -11.79 -3.15 -40.26
C THR A 229 -13.17 -2.78 -39.69
N ALA A 230 -13.91 -1.96 -40.43
CA ALA A 230 -15.28 -1.58 -40.09
C ALA A 230 -16.20 -2.82 -40.03
N GLY A 231 -17.08 -2.86 -39.04
CA GLY A 231 -17.99 -3.98 -38.75
C GLY A 231 -17.36 -5.17 -38.06
N ILE A 232 -15.98 -5.19 -37.87
CA ILE A 232 -15.25 -6.23 -37.15
C ILE A 232 -14.55 -5.66 -35.91
N ASP A 233 -13.78 -4.58 -36.11
CA ASP A 233 -12.97 -3.98 -35.06
C ASP A 233 -13.63 -2.72 -34.48
N TYR A 234 -14.46 -2.07 -35.26
CA TYR A 234 -15.23 -0.87 -34.90
C TYR A 234 -16.50 -0.72 -35.69
N THR A 235 -17.41 0.13 -35.21
CA THR A 235 -18.55 0.67 -35.97
C THR A 235 -18.44 2.18 -36.07
N TYR A 236 -18.91 2.74 -37.19
CA TYR A 236 -19.00 4.17 -37.40
C TYR A 236 -20.33 4.51 -38.09
N ASP A 237 -21.13 5.32 -37.44
CA ASP A 237 -22.40 5.83 -38.01
C ASP A 237 -22.16 7.15 -38.76
N THR A 238 -22.24 7.10 -40.08
CA THR A 238 -22.03 8.27 -40.93
C THR A 238 -23.17 9.30 -40.86
N THR A 239 -24.26 9.03 -40.14
CA THR A 239 -25.36 9.97 -39.91
C THR A 239 -25.17 10.78 -38.63
N THR A 240 -24.64 10.15 -37.61
CA THR A 240 -24.47 10.75 -36.27
C THR A 240 -23.03 11.10 -35.94
N GLY A 241 -22.04 10.60 -36.69
CA GLY A 241 -20.62 10.74 -36.39
C GLY A 241 -20.15 9.84 -35.25
N LEU A 242 -21.01 8.91 -34.77
CA LEU A 242 -20.66 8.04 -33.64
C LEU A 242 -19.68 6.93 -34.06
N PHE A 243 -18.51 6.95 -33.47
CA PHE A 243 -17.53 5.88 -33.52
C PHE A 243 -17.64 5.03 -32.26
N THR A 244 -17.54 3.71 -32.40
CA THR A 244 -17.48 2.75 -31.25
C THR A 244 -16.55 1.62 -31.60
N SER A 245 -15.51 1.39 -30.78
CA SER A 245 -14.65 0.20 -30.91
C SER A 245 -15.44 -1.06 -30.56
N ALA A 246 -15.16 -2.17 -31.24
CA ALA A 246 -15.77 -3.46 -30.88
C ALA A 246 -15.24 -3.94 -29.49
N PRO A 247 -16.05 -4.71 -28.75
CA PRO A 247 -15.64 -5.27 -27.48
C PRO A 247 -14.33 -6.09 -27.61
N ASN A 248 -13.46 -5.98 -26.62
CA ASN A 248 -12.18 -6.71 -26.51
C ASN A 248 -11.16 -6.41 -27.62
N LYS A 249 -11.32 -5.29 -28.34
CA LYS A 249 -10.35 -4.85 -29.36
C LYS A 249 -9.38 -3.81 -28.83
N VAL A 250 -9.76 -3.09 -27.79
CA VAL A 250 -8.88 -2.15 -27.10
C VAL A 250 -8.14 -2.91 -26.00
N THR A 251 -6.83 -3.09 -26.20
CA THR A 251 -5.94 -3.76 -25.22
C THR A 251 -4.83 -2.81 -24.83
N VAL A 252 -4.47 -2.79 -23.54
CA VAL A 252 -3.37 -1.96 -23.03
C VAL A 252 -2.54 -2.80 -22.09
N ALA A 253 -1.24 -2.90 -22.33
CA ALA A 253 -0.32 -3.63 -21.45
C ALA A 253 -0.36 -3.08 -20.01
N ALA A 254 0.01 -3.89 -19.03
CA ALA A 254 0.26 -3.42 -17.68
C ALA A 254 1.41 -2.41 -17.65
N ALA A 255 1.44 -1.56 -16.64
CA ALA A 255 2.59 -0.73 -16.35
C ALA A 255 3.80 -1.58 -15.93
N GLU A 256 5.00 -1.07 -16.20
CA GLU A 256 6.24 -1.56 -15.63
C GLU A 256 6.57 -0.74 -14.37
N TYR A 257 7.06 -1.41 -13.33
CA TYR A 257 7.47 -0.80 -12.06
C TYR A 257 8.97 -1.01 -11.89
N VAL A 258 9.72 0.06 -12.04
CA VAL A 258 11.20 0.02 -11.99
C VAL A 258 11.68 0.67 -10.70
N GLN A 259 12.38 -0.11 -9.87
CA GLN A 259 12.98 0.43 -8.65
C GLN A 259 14.32 1.10 -8.98
N ASP A 260 14.46 2.37 -8.61
CA ASP A 260 15.71 3.11 -8.71
C ASP A 260 16.75 2.49 -7.73
N PRO A 261 17.90 2.02 -8.21
CA PRO A 261 18.88 1.35 -7.37
C PRO A 261 19.61 2.29 -6.39
N VAL A 262 19.50 3.60 -6.56
CA VAL A 262 20.16 4.61 -5.73
C VAL A 262 19.24 5.16 -4.66
N THR A 263 18.01 5.52 -5.05
CA THR A 263 17.02 6.13 -4.14
C THR A 263 16.07 5.10 -3.54
N GLY A 264 15.85 3.97 -4.24
CA GLY A 264 14.88 2.95 -3.90
C GLY A 264 13.43 3.29 -4.27
N SER A 265 13.17 4.48 -4.82
CA SER A 265 11.84 4.87 -5.29
C SER A 265 11.40 4.01 -6.47
N ILE A 266 10.09 3.77 -6.58
CA ILE A 266 9.52 3.01 -7.68
C ILE A 266 8.97 3.97 -8.72
N GLU A 267 9.54 3.92 -9.94
CA GLU A 267 9.03 4.61 -11.11
C GLU A 267 7.99 3.72 -11.80
N VAL A 268 6.84 4.33 -12.16
CA VAL A 268 5.77 3.67 -12.91
C VAL A 268 5.89 4.09 -14.38
N ILE A 269 6.19 3.14 -15.26
CA ILE A 269 6.22 3.33 -16.72
C ILE A 269 4.90 2.79 -17.26
N PRO A 270 3.94 3.65 -17.68
CA PRO A 270 2.63 3.21 -18.13
C PRO A 270 2.70 2.32 -19.34
N GLY A 271 1.92 1.23 -19.36
CA GLY A 271 1.57 0.55 -20.60
C GLY A 271 0.80 1.52 -21.51
N THR A 272 1.11 1.56 -22.80
CA THR A 272 0.52 2.55 -23.72
C THR A 272 -0.01 1.86 -24.97
N SER A 273 -1.18 2.29 -25.42
CA SER A 273 -1.76 1.94 -26.73
C SER A 273 -2.27 3.20 -27.43
N THR A 274 -2.24 3.17 -28.76
CA THR A 274 -2.61 4.31 -29.59
C THR A 274 -3.69 3.92 -30.58
N LEU A 275 -4.83 4.65 -30.56
CA LEU A 275 -5.85 4.59 -31.61
C LEU A 275 -5.74 5.85 -32.47
N ILE A 276 -5.65 5.69 -33.78
CA ILE A 276 -5.61 6.80 -34.75
C ILE A 276 -6.81 6.67 -35.67
N ILE A 277 -7.57 7.75 -35.80
CA ILE A 277 -8.71 7.85 -36.70
C ILE A 277 -8.48 9.04 -37.62
N SER A 278 -8.34 8.79 -38.91
CA SER A 278 -8.24 9.83 -39.94
C SER A 278 -9.46 9.83 -40.81
N GLY A 279 -9.90 11.00 -41.26
CA GLY A 279 -11.06 11.17 -42.14
C GLY A 279 -11.08 12.54 -42.80
N ILE A 280 -12.02 12.75 -43.69
CA ILE A 280 -12.22 14.01 -44.40
C ILE A 280 -13.41 14.74 -43.77
N ILE A 281 -13.23 16.03 -43.47
CA ILE A 281 -14.28 16.93 -42.96
C ILE A 281 -15.12 17.45 -44.09
#